data_ce0b44ab4ea3b202680a732a206281fa
#
_entry.id   ce0b44ab4ea3b202680a732a206281fa
#
_cell.length_a   1.000
_cell.length_b   1.000
_cell.length_c   1.000
_cell.angle_alpha   90.00
_cell.angle_beta   90.00
_cell.angle_gamma   90.00
#
_symmetry.space_group_name_H-M   'P 1'
#
loop_
_entity.id
_entity.type
_entity.pdbx_description
1 polymer ?
#
loop_
_entity_poly.entity_id
_entity_poly.type
_entity_poly.pdbx_seq_one_letter_code
_entity_poly.pdbx_strand_id
1 'polypeptide(L)'
;MIRKYKNRQPQIAPTAYIDAAAVVIGDVTIGEHSSVWPCTVIRGDVHYIRIGARTNIQDGCVCHVMKDEFPLILGDGVTVGHGVVLHGCTIESRCLIGMGSIILNGAKIGAGTIIAAGTLVPEGTVVPPGSLFMGHPGKFRRALTAEDLDSIDMYAARYVEYKETYFAEVGNQGGKDAGN
;
A
#
# COMPACT_ATOMS: atom_id res chain seq x y z
N MET A 1 1.55 15.90 -1.24
CA MET A 1 2.87 16.55 -1.01
C MET A 1 3.99 15.52 -1.08
N ILE A 2 4.99 15.71 -1.94
CA ILE A 2 6.18 14.84 -2.03
C ILE A 2 7.38 15.65 -1.55
N ARG A 3 8.14 15.15 -0.55
CA ARG A 3 9.31 15.88 -0.03
C ARG A 3 10.43 14.96 0.41
N LYS A 4 11.67 15.45 0.27
CA LYS A 4 12.87 14.80 0.82
C LYS A 4 12.90 14.89 2.35
N TYR A 5 13.56 13.92 2.95
CA TYR A 5 14.01 13.97 4.34
C TYR A 5 15.51 13.68 4.39
N LYS A 6 16.29 14.58 5.02
CA LYS A 6 17.77 14.59 4.90
C LYS A 6 18.16 14.52 3.41
N ASN A 7 18.95 13.55 3.01
CA ASN A 7 19.43 13.38 1.63
C ASN A 7 18.63 12.34 0.82
N ARG A 8 17.49 11.86 1.33
CA ARG A 8 16.63 10.86 0.66
C ARG A 8 15.41 11.53 0.05
N GLN A 9 15.26 11.37 -1.24
CA GLN A 9 14.13 11.86 -2.04
C GLN A 9 13.27 10.66 -2.46
N PRO A 10 11.94 10.69 -2.34
CA PRO A 10 11.08 9.66 -2.88
C PRO A 10 11.34 9.42 -4.37
N GLN A 11 11.46 8.14 -4.74
CA GLN A 11 11.61 7.67 -6.12
C GLN A 11 10.27 7.06 -6.55
N ILE A 12 9.62 7.72 -7.48
CA ILE A 12 8.27 7.35 -7.92
C ILE A 12 8.33 7.05 -9.41
N ALA A 13 7.87 5.86 -9.79
CA ALA A 13 7.81 5.47 -11.19
C ALA A 13 6.92 6.43 -11.99
N PRO A 14 7.26 6.77 -13.25
CA PRO A 14 6.50 7.73 -14.06
C PRO A 14 5.03 7.34 -14.28
N THR A 15 4.73 6.05 -14.21
CA THR A 15 3.37 5.51 -14.36
C THR A 15 2.60 5.41 -13.05
N ALA A 16 3.24 5.71 -11.90
CA ALA A 16 2.57 5.68 -10.60
C ALA A 16 1.77 6.97 -10.36
N TYR A 17 0.57 6.84 -9.80
CA TYR A 17 -0.30 7.96 -9.43
C TYR A 17 -0.14 8.31 -7.95
N ILE A 18 0.11 9.57 -7.66
CA ILE A 18 0.12 10.09 -6.28
C ILE A 18 -0.89 11.23 -6.21
N ASP A 19 -1.94 11.04 -5.42
CA ASP A 19 -2.94 12.08 -5.22
C ASP A 19 -2.34 13.35 -4.61
N ALA A 20 -2.84 14.51 -5.01
CA ALA A 20 -2.34 15.80 -4.53
C ALA A 20 -2.48 15.98 -3.01
N ALA A 21 -3.48 15.35 -2.38
CA ALA A 21 -3.69 15.35 -0.94
C ALA A 21 -2.86 14.28 -0.21
N ALA A 22 -2.16 13.39 -0.91
CA ALA A 22 -1.28 12.41 -0.30
C ALA A 22 0.07 13.02 0.11
N VAL A 23 0.72 12.41 1.11
CA VAL A 23 2.01 12.83 1.65
C VAL A 23 3.03 11.70 1.53
N VAL A 24 4.12 11.92 0.78
CA VAL A 24 5.22 10.94 0.61
C VAL A 24 6.54 11.58 1.02
N ILE A 25 7.24 11.00 2.00
CA ILE A 25 8.42 11.61 2.63
C ILE A 25 9.59 10.63 2.71
N GLY A 26 10.79 11.08 2.33
CA GLY A 26 12.05 10.41 2.63
C GLY A 26 12.42 9.26 1.71
N ASP A 27 12.98 8.18 2.26
CA ASP A 27 13.46 7.01 1.52
C ASP A 27 12.29 6.07 1.14
N VAL A 28 11.55 6.47 0.12
CA VAL A 28 10.39 5.75 -0.40
C VAL A 28 10.60 5.45 -1.87
N THR A 29 10.36 4.20 -2.28
CA THR A 29 10.28 3.82 -3.70
C THR A 29 8.88 3.30 -3.99
N ILE A 30 8.27 3.78 -5.09
CA ILE A 30 6.94 3.36 -5.55
C ILE A 30 7.07 2.86 -6.99
N GLY A 31 6.67 1.61 -7.21
CA GLY A 31 6.79 0.90 -8.49
C GLY A 31 5.75 1.32 -9.53
N GLU A 32 5.95 0.78 -10.73
CA GLU A 32 5.14 1.06 -11.92
C GLU A 32 3.65 0.75 -11.72
N HIS A 33 2.79 1.61 -12.26
CA HIS A 33 1.34 1.49 -12.22
C HIS A 33 0.72 1.43 -10.82
N SER A 34 1.48 1.74 -9.76
CA SER A 34 0.97 1.82 -8.40
C SER A 34 0.23 3.14 -8.16
N SER A 35 -0.61 3.19 -7.12
CA SER A 35 -1.39 4.39 -6.79
C SER A 35 -1.47 4.65 -5.30
N VAL A 36 -1.38 5.93 -4.93
CA VAL A 36 -1.51 6.43 -3.56
C VAL A 36 -2.64 7.46 -3.53
N TRP A 37 -3.65 7.18 -2.74
CA TRP A 37 -4.93 7.86 -2.74
C TRP A 37 -5.03 8.98 -1.69
N PRO A 38 -6.09 9.80 -1.70
CA PRO A 38 -6.19 11.00 -0.86
C PRO A 38 -5.92 10.76 0.62
N CYS A 39 -5.28 11.71 1.29
CA CYS A 39 -4.99 11.72 2.72
C CYS A 39 -4.10 10.56 3.22
N THR A 40 -3.50 9.79 2.33
CA THR A 40 -2.54 8.74 2.68
C THR A 40 -1.18 9.34 3.02
N VAL A 41 -0.56 8.85 4.10
CA VAL A 41 0.78 9.27 4.53
C VAL A 41 1.75 8.10 4.42
N ILE A 42 2.82 8.27 3.63
CA ILE A 42 3.92 7.31 3.46
C ILE A 42 5.20 8.00 3.91
N ARG A 43 5.76 7.59 5.05
CA ARG A 43 6.90 8.27 5.67
C ARG A 43 8.06 7.32 5.94
N GLY A 44 9.07 7.35 5.03
CA GLY A 44 10.34 6.61 5.13
C GLY A 44 11.47 7.52 5.64
N ASP A 45 11.37 8.04 6.85
CA ASP A 45 12.31 8.99 7.43
C ASP A 45 13.42 8.34 8.27
N VAL A 46 13.12 7.25 8.97
CA VAL A 46 14.05 6.54 9.86
C VAL A 46 14.41 5.14 9.39
N HIS A 47 13.76 4.65 8.34
CA HIS A 47 14.08 3.45 7.56
C HIS A 47 13.46 3.59 6.16
N TYR A 48 13.70 2.64 5.25
CA TYR A 48 13.16 2.71 3.90
C TYR A 48 11.75 2.09 3.79
N ILE A 49 11.00 2.57 2.79
CA ILE A 49 9.74 1.97 2.32
C ILE A 49 9.91 1.58 0.86
N ARG A 50 9.50 0.36 0.51
CA ARG A 50 9.50 -0.15 -0.87
C ARG A 50 8.12 -0.66 -1.20
N ILE A 51 7.54 -0.11 -2.26
CA ILE A 51 6.22 -0.46 -2.77
C ILE A 51 6.42 -0.97 -4.19
N GLY A 52 6.00 -2.20 -4.43
CA GLY A 52 6.10 -2.87 -5.72
C GLY A 52 5.20 -2.25 -6.79
N ALA A 53 5.14 -2.90 -7.94
CA ALA A 53 4.32 -2.47 -9.07
C ALA A 53 2.84 -2.85 -8.89
N ARG A 54 1.92 -2.08 -9.52
CA ARG A 54 0.47 -2.36 -9.51
C ARG A 54 -0.13 -2.50 -8.10
N THR A 55 0.48 -1.84 -7.12
CA THR A 55 0.08 -1.82 -5.73
C THR A 55 -0.65 -0.53 -5.42
N ASN A 56 -1.83 -0.63 -4.78
CA ASN A 56 -2.62 0.54 -4.43
C ASN A 56 -2.72 0.72 -2.92
N ILE A 57 -2.54 1.96 -2.46
CA ILE A 57 -2.66 2.35 -1.06
C ILE A 57 -3.78 3.37 -0.97
N GLN A 58 -4.92 2.93 -0.45
CA GLN A 58 -6.16 3.67 -0.48
C GLN A 58 -6.20 4.79 0.56
N ASP A 59 -7.28 5.56 0.52
CA ASP A 59 -7.45 6.80 1.26
C ASP A 59 -7.20 6.63 2.76
N GLY A 60 -6.55 7.62 3.36
CA GLY A 60 -6.34 7.70 4.80
C GLY A 60 -5.40 6.66 5.40
N CYS A 61 -4.67 5.89 4.58
CA CYS A 61 -3.69 4.93 5.09
C CYS A 61 -2.47 5.62 5.71
N VAL A 62 -1.85 4.94 6.68
CA VAL A 62 -0.59 5.36 7.30
C VAL A 62 0.46 4.28 7.12
N CYS A 63 1.54 4.60 6.41
CA CYS A 63 2.68 3.71 6.16
C CYS A 63 3.92 4.28 6.82
N HIS A 64 4.45 3.59 7.83
CA HIS A 64 5.65 4.01 8.54
C HIS A 64 6.58 2.83 8.85
N VAL A 65 7.70 3.12 9.45
CA VAL A 65 8.82 2.19 9.67
C VAL A 65 9.35 2.31 11.09
N MET A 66 10.01 1.27 11.58
CA MET A 66 10.77 1.34 12.83
C MET A 66 12.23 1.65 12.53
N LYS A 67 12.79 2.58 13.29
CA LYS A 67 14.16 3.04 13.10
C LYS A 67 15.16 1.88 13.12
N ASP A 68 15.97 1.79 12.06
CA ASP A 68 17.11 0.88 11.89
C ASP A 68 16.77 -0.63 12.04
N GLU A 69 15.50 -1.02 12.24
CA GLU A 69 15.12 -2.40 12.52
C GLU A 69 14.10 -2.96 11.53
N PHE A 70 12.94 -2.31 11.39
CA PHE A 70 11.86 -2.82 10.53
C PHE A 70 11.50 -1.84 9.41
N PRO A 71 11.95 -2.10 8.16
CA PRO A 71 11.47 -1.39 6.98
C PRO A 71 10.02 -1.78 6.66
N LEU A 72 9.38 -1.05 5.77
CA LEU A 72 8.11 -1.43 5.19
C LEU A 72 8.31 -1.88 3.74
N ILE A 73 7.88 -3.10 3.44
CA ILE A 73 8.02 -3.69 2.11
C ILE A 73 6.67 -4.23 1.66
N LEU A 74 6.18 -3.76 0.52
CA LEU A 74 5.01 -4.27 -0.18
C LEU A 74 5.45 -4.82 -1.53
N GLY A 75 5.04 -6.04 -1.85
CA GLY A 75 5.25 -6.66 -3.16
C GLY A 75 4.37 -6.05 -4.25
N ASP A 76 4.28 -6.75 -5.38
CA ASP A 76 3.49 -6.35 -6.53
C ASP A 76 2.02 -6.77 -6.39
N GLY A 77 1.11 -5.97 -6.95
CA GLY A 77 -0.31 -6.30 -6.97
C GLY A 77 -0.96 -6.38 -5.58
N VAL A 78 -0.47 -5.59 -4.62
CA VAL A 78 -1.05 -5.51 -3.27
C VAL A 78 -2.14 -4.44 -3.25
N THR A 79 -3.31 -4.79 -2.74
CA THR A 79 -4.38 -3.83 -2.44
C THR A 79 -4.39 -3.53 -0.95
N VAL A 80 -4.15 -2.28 -0.57
CA VAL A 80 -4.24 -1.80 0.81
C VAL A 80 -5.49 -0.95 0.95
N GLY A 81 -6.50 -1.47 1.63
CA GLY A 81 -7.81 -0.84 1.81
C GLY A 81 -7.76 0.44 2.66
N HIS A 82 -8.84 1.22 2.58
CA HIS A 82 -8.94 2.53 3.25
C HIS A 82 -8.62 2.46 4.75
N GLY A 83 -7.88 3.45 5.26
CA GLY A 83 -7.59 3.63 6.68
C GLY A 83 -6.70 2.55 7.31
N VAL A 84 -5.96 1.78 6.52
CA VAL A 84 -5.02 0.76 7.01
C VAL A 84 -3.78 1.42 7.60
N VAL A 85 -3.28 0.84 8.70
CA VAL A 85 -1.99 1.20 9.31
C VAL A 85 -0.98 0.09 9.06
N LEU A 86 0.11 0.41 8.35
CA LEU A 86 1.26 -0.47 8.12
C LEU A 86 2.48 0.11 8.82
N HIS A 87 3.05 -0.65 9.76
CA HIS A 87 4.22 -0.19 10.50
C HIS A 87 5.30 -1.26 10.53
N GLY A 88 6.41 -1.04 9.80
CA GLY A 88 7.59 -1.91 9.84
C GLY A 88 7.33 -3.37 9.49
N CYS A 89 6.53 -3.66 8.47
CA CYS A 89 6.12 -5.02 8.11
C CYS A 89 6.49 -5.37 6.65
N THR A 90 6.38 -6.65 6.32
CA THR A 90 6.55 -7.15 4.94
C THR A 90 5.26 -7.79 4.47
N ILE A 91 4.77 -7.35 3.31
CA ILE A 91 3.61 -7.92 2.64
C ILE A 91 4.08 -8.40 1.26
N GLU A 92 4.02 -9.70 1.02
CA GLU A 92 4.38 -10.28 -0.25
C GLU A 92 3.35 -9.96 -1.34
N SER A 93 3.66 -10.35 -2.59
CA SER A 93 2.82 -9.99 -3.75
C SER A 93 1.42 -10.62 -3.70
N ARG A 94 0.48 -9.98 -4.42
CA ARG A 94 -0.90 -10.45 -4.58
C ARG A 94 -1.62 -10.65 -3.24
N CYS A 95 -1.59 -9.62 -2.39
CA CYS A 95 -2.31 -9.61 -1.12
C CYS A 95 -3.43 -8.56 -1.13
N LEU A 96 -4.51 -8.86 -0.40
CA LEU A 96 -5.59 -7.92 -0.10
C LEU A 96 -5.59 -7.62 1.39
N ILE A 97 -5.29 -6.38 1.75
CA ILE A 97 -5.33 -5.90 3.13
C ILE A 97 -6.63 -5.13 3.32
N GLY A 98 -7.55 -5.71 4.06
CA GLY A 98 -8.88 -5.17 4.28
C GLY A 98 -8.85 -3.83 5.05
N MET A 99 -9.85 -2.98 4.77
CA MET A 99 -10.01 -1.64 5.35
C MET A 99 -9.84 -1.62 6.87
N GLY A 100 -9.16 -0.60 7.39
CA GLY A 100 -8.99 -0.39 8.83
C GLY A 100 -8.12 -1.43 9.55
N SER A 101 -7.43 -2.29 8.84
CA SER A 101 -6.49 -3.25 9.44
C SER A 101 -5.25 -2.56 9.98
N ILE A 102 -4.63 -3.16 11.00
CA ILE A 102 -3.38 -2.69 11.62
C ILE A 102 -2.36 -3.82 11.54
N ILE A 103 -1.22 -3.59 10.89
CA ILE A 103 -0.14 -4.57 10.75
C ILE A 103 1.13 -3.99 11.37
N LEU A 104 1.66 -4.67 12.41
CA LEU A 104 2.72 -4.16 13.26
C LEU A 104 4.11 -4.69 12.86
N ASN A 105 5.15 -4.19 13.58
CA ASN A 105 6.56 -4.43 13.29
C ASN A 105 6.92 -5.91 13.12
N GLY A 106 7.74 -6.18 12.13
CA GLY A 106 8.26 -7.53 11.88
C GLY A 106 7.20 -8.54 11.41
N ALA A 107 5.93 -8.16 11.28
CA ALA A 107 4.91 -9.04 10.71
C ALA A 107 5.22 -9.32 9.23
N LYS A 108 5.00 -10.57 8.81
CA LYS A 108 5.22 -11.05 7.44
C LYS A 108 3.95 -11.68 6.91
N ILE A 109 3.40 -11.10 5.86
CA ILE A 109 2.19 -11.60 5.18
C ILE A 109 2.62 -12.32 3.91
N GLY A 110 2.41 -13.62 3.87
CA GLY A 110 2.76 -14.47 2.72
C GLY A 110 1.91 -14.16 1.49
N ALA A 111 2.45 -14.44 0.31
CA ALA A 111 1.83 -14.12 -0.98
C ALA A 111 0.41 -14.71 -1.13
N GLY A 112 -0.44 -14.02 -1.90
CA GLY A 112 -1.79 -14.48 -2.18
C GLY A 112 -2.66 -14.55 -0.93
N THR A 113 -2.50 -13.66 0.03
CA THR A 113 -3.20 -13.66 1.33
C THR A 113 -4.24 -12.55 1.40
N ILE A 114 -5.35 -12.84 2.07
CA ILE A 114 -6.36 -11.85 2.46
C ILE A 114 -6.29 -11.62 3.96
N ILE A 115 -5.98 -10.39 4.37
CA ILE A 115 -6.22 -9.88 5.71
C ILE A 115 -7.61 -9.23 5.71
N ALA A 116 -8.56 -9.77 6.47
CA ALA A 116 -9.93 -9.24 6.50
C ALA A 116 -9.97 -7.84 7.16
N ALA A 117 -11.00 -7.05 6.82
CA ALA A 117 -11.17 -5.70 7.35
C ALA A 117 -11.14 -5.66 8.90
N GLY A 118 -10.55 -4.62 9.47
CA GLY A 118 -10.45 -4.40 10.91
C GLY A 118 -9.53 -5.40 11.65
N THR A 119 -8.70 -6.15 10.95
CA THR A 119 -7.80 -7.13 11.57
C THR A 119 -6.60 -6.46 12.22
N LEU A 120 -6.27 -6.86 13.45
CA LEU A 120 -4.98 -6.56 14.08
C LEU A 120 -4.00 -7.73 13.85
N VAL A 121 -2.89 -7.46 13.17
CA VAL A 121 -1.77 -8.40 13.01
C VAL A 121 -0.66 -7.95 13.98
N PRO A 122 -0.44 -8.66 15.10
CA PRO A 122 0.59 -8.32 16.09
C PRO A 122 2.02 -8.39 15.53
N GLU A 123 2.94 -7.78 16.28
CA GLU A 123 4.38 -7.79 15.96
C GLU A 123 4.92 -9.21 15.77
N GLY A 124 5.82 -9.38 14.80
CA GLY A 124 6.49 -10.65 14.51
C GLY A 124 5.58 -11.76 13.98
N THR A 125 4.29 -11.51 13.78
CA THR A 125 3.37 -12.53 13.26
C THR A 125 3.76 -12.94 11.83
N VAL A 126 3.83 -14.26 11.61
CA VAL A 126 4.01 -14.82 10.25
C VAL A 126 2.69 -15.42 9.79
N VAL A 127 2.10 -14.81 8.75
CA VAL A 127 0.88 -15.29 8.10
C VAL A 127 1.28 -16.14 6.89
N PRO A 128 0.91 -17.42 6.83
CA PRO A 128 1.23 -18.28 5.70
C PRO A 128 0.64 -17.77 4.38
N PRO A 129 1.29 -18.02 3.22
CA PRO A 129 0.72 -17.67 1.93
C PRO A 129 -0.63 -18.36 1.69
N GLY A 130 -1.46 -17.76 0.85
CA GLY A 130 -2.77 -18.32 0.48
C GLY A 130 -3.78 -18.38 1.62
N SER A 131 -3.68 -17.50 2.62
CA SER A 131 -4.48 -17.53 3.84
C SER A 131 -5.58 -16.48 3.87
N LEU A 132 -6.73 -16.84 4.42
CA LEU A 132 -7.66 -15.89 5.03
C LEU A 132 -7.28 -15.72 6.51
N PHE A 133 -6.86 -14.51 6.88
CA PHE A 133 -6.45 -14.17 8.25
C PHE A 133 -7.34 -13.04 8.79
N MET A 134 -7.94 -13.21 9.97
CA MET A 134 -8.90 -12.24 10.47
C MET A 134 -9.05 -12.23 11.98
N GLY A 135 -9.50 -11.10 12.52
CA GLY A 135 -9.83 -10.91 13.94
C GLY A 135 -8.97 -9.87 14.66
N HIS A 136 -9.22 -9.68 15.96
CA HIS A 136 -8.54 -8.72 16.82
C HIS A 136 -8.20 -9.37 18.18
N PRO A 137 -7.01 -10.00 18.37
CA PRO A 137 -5.95 -10.21 17.38
C PRO A 137 -6.34 -11.21 16.27
N GLY A 138 -5.70 -11.03 15.11
CA GLY A 138 -5.93 -11.85 13.93
C GLY A 138 -5.47 -13.30 14.11
N LYS A 139 -6.16 -14.22 13.45
CA LYS A 139 -5.83 -15.65 13.40
C LYS A 139 -6.08 -16.21 12.01
N PHE A 140 -5.35 -17.24 11.63
CA PHE A 140 -5.64 -18.04 10.45
C PHE A 140 -7.07 -18.62 10.54
N ARG A 141 -7.84 -18.51 9.49
CA ARG A 141 -9.21 -19.05 9.40
C ARG A 141 -9.31 -20.23 8.46
N ARG A 142 -8.78 -20.09 7.25
CA ARG A 142 -8.77 -21.12 6.22
C ARG A 142 -7.78 -20.77 5.12
N ALA A 143 -7.46 -21.73 4.27
CA ALA A 143 -6.85 -21.45 2.98
C ALA A 143 -7.82 -20.68 2.07
N LEU A 144 -7.28 -19.90 1.14
CA LEU A 144 -8.08 -19.20 0.13
C LEU A 144 -8.62 -20.19 -0.92
N THR A 145 -9.80 -19.89 -1.44
CA THR A 145 -10.39 -20.55 -2.60
C THR A 145 -9.89 -19.89 -3.89
N ALA A 146 -10.17 -20.50 -5.05
CA ALA A 146 -9.90 -19.88 -6.34
C ALA A 146 -10.60 -18.51 -6.49
N GLU A 147 -11.86 -18.42 -6.05
CA GLU A 147 -12.63 -17.16 -6.08
C GLU A 147 -12.01 -16.05 -5.22
N ASP A 148 -11.46 -16.42 -4.06
CA ASP A 148 -10.73 -15.46 -3.21
C ASP A 148 -9.50 -14.91 -3.95
N LEU A 149 -8.72 -15.78 -4.61
CA LEU A 149 -7.53 -15.40 -5.38
C LEU A 149 -7.88 -14.53 -6.57
N ASP A 150 -8.95 -14.86 -7.30
CA ASP A 150 -9.46 -14.07 -8.42
C ASP A 150 -9.89 -12.66 -7.93
N SER A 151 -10.47 -12.57 -6.73
CA SER A 151 -10.86 -11.30 -6.14
C SER A 151 -9.67 -10.40 -5.84
N ILE A 152 -8.54 -10.95 -5.39
CA ILE A 152 -7.30 -10.18 -5.16
C ILE A 152 -6.83 -9.54 -6.47
N ASP A 153 -6.73 -10.34 -7.53
CA ASP A 153 -6.28 -9.87 -8.84
C ASP A 153 -7.23 -8.82 -9.43
N MET A 154 -8.54 -9.05 -9.28
CA MET A 154 -9.57 -8.11 -9.73
C MET A 154 -9.44 -6.75 -9.05
N TYR A 155 -9.27 -6.71 -7.72
CA TYR A 155 -9.11 -5.44 -7.01
C TYR A 155 -7.84 -4.70 -7.43
N ALA A 156 -6.71 -5.39 -7.56
CA ALA A 156 -5.46 -4.78 -8.02
C ALA A 156 -5.59 -4.21 -9.44
N ALA A 157 -6.19 -4.96 -10.38
CA ALA A 157 -6.42 -4.51 -11.75
C ALA A 157 -7.35 -3.29 -11.80
N ARG A 158 -8.45 -3.31 -11.05
CA ARG A 158 -9.44 -2.22 -10.98
C ARG A 158 -8.80 -0.90 -10.53
N TYR A 159 -7.89 -0.94 -9.56
CA TYR A 159 -7.19 0.28 -9.11
C TYR A 159 -6.16 0.78 -10.12
N VAL A 160 -5.61 -0.08 -10.96
CA VAL A 160 -4.82 0.37 -12.13
C VAL A 160 -5.72 1.13 -13.12
N GLU A 161 -6.94 0.67 -13.40
CA GLU A 161 -7.90 1.37 -14.27
C GLU A 161 -8.35 2.71 -13.66
N TYR A 162 -8.70 2.72 -12.37
CA TYR A 162 -9.13 3.96 -11.70
C TYR A 162 -8.06 5.05 -11.77
N LYS A 163 -6.80 4.72 -11.49
CA LYS A 163 -5.74 5.72 -11.55
C LYS A 163 -5.53 6.30 -12.95
N GLU A 164 -5.74 5.52 -14.02
CA GLU A 164 -5.64 6.06 -15.39
C GLU A 164 -6.69 7.15 -15.65
N THR A 165 -7.91 6.95 -15.15
CA THR A 165 -8.98 7.97 -15.21
C THR A 165 -8.56 9.25 -14.47
N TYR A 166 -8.02 9.11 -13.24
CA TYR A 166 -7.54 10.27 -12.47
C TYR A 166 -6.36 10.98 -13.15
N PHE A 167 -5.43 10.23 -13.74
CA PHE A 167 -4.34 10.84 -14.52
C PHE A 167 -4.83 11.66 -15.69
N ALA A 168 -5.81 11.16 -16.44
CA ALA A 168 -6.38 11.88 -17.57
C ALA A 168 -7.06 13.18 -17.15
N GLU A 169 -7.77 13.18 -16.02
CA GLU A 169 -8.46 14.36 -15.49
C GLU A 169 -7.49 15.42 -14.98
N VAL A 170 -6.45 15.04 -14.23
CA VAL A 170 -5.43 15.96 -13.71
C VAL A 170 -4.63 16.57 -14.86
N GLY A 171 -4.27 15.80 -15.89
CA GLY A 171 -3.60 16.29 -17.10
C GLY A 171 -4.42 17.33 -17.88
N ASN A 172 -5.76 17.20 -17.87
CA ASN A 172 -6.68 18.16 -18.50
C ASN A 172 -6.87 19.46 -17.69
N GLN A 173 -6.62 19.46 -16.40
CA GLN A 173 -6.72 20.66 -15.55
C GLN A 173 -5.49 21.57 -15.68
N GLY A 174 -4.29 21.00 -15.87
CA GLY A 174 -3.06 21.77 -16.07
C GLY A 174 -3.01 22.63 -17.34
N GLY A 175 -3.94 22.42 -18.28
CA GLY A 175 -4.07 23.23 -19.51
C GLY A 175 -5.03 24.41 -19.42
N LYS A 176 -5.81 24.54 -18.35
CA LYS A 176 -6.84 25.60 -18.23
C LYS A 176 -6.43 26.78 -17.36
N ASP A 177 -5.44 26.65 -16.49
CA ASP A 177 -4.99 27.72 -15.59
C ASP A 177 -3.85 28.58 -16.18
N ALA A 178 -3.45 28.36 -17.44
CA ALA A 178 -2.43 29.16 -18.14
C ALA A 178 -3.03 30.33 -18.97
N GLY A 179 -4.30 30.68 -18.75
CA GLY A 179 -4.98 31.71 -19.50
C GLY A 179 -5.99 32.52 -18.68
N ASN A 180 -5.51 33.34 -17.74
CA ASN A 180 -6.18 34.56 -17.29
C ASN A 180 -5.17 35.47 -16.60
#